data_6753cfef7675304f4d670dea953fc889
#
_entry.id   6753cfef7675304f4d670dea953fc889
#
_cell.length_a   1.000
_cell.length_b   1.000
_cell.length_c   1.000
_cell.angle_alpha   90.00
_cell.angle_beta   90.00
_cell.angle_gamma   90.00
#
_symmetry.space_group_name_H-M   'P 1'
#
loop_
_entity.id
_entity.type
_entity.pdbx_description
1 polymer ?
#
loop_
_entity_poly.entity_id
_entity_poly.type
_entity_poly.pdbx_seq_one_letter_code
_entity_poly.pdbx_strand_id
1 'polypeptide(L)'
;MEKENKVFGYCRISKKTQSIERQITNIRAVYPKSTIIQEAFTGTKIEGRKAFNNLLKKVKEGDTIVFDSVSRMSRNAEEGFKLYKELFEKGINLEFIKEKHINTEVFRNSTSKKIDLVGSEVDILINAMNEYMFMIAEKQIIIAFEQAEKEVKDLQERTKEGIREARAKAIAEGEEFKIGRKEGTKFTTKKSIEAKEKIKKYSKHFLGDLKDDDVMRL
;
A
#
# COMPACT_ATOMS: atom_id res chain seq x y z
N MET A 1 20.70 18.10 -22.23
CA MET A 1 19.37 17.49 -22.19
C MET A 1 18.95 17.47 -20.73
N GLU A 2 17.96 18.25 -20.35
CA GLU A 2 17.37 18.19 -19.01
C GLU A 2 16.80 16.79 -18.78
N LYS A 3 17.19 16.18 -17.70
CA LYS A 3 16.75 14.83 -17.32
C LYS A 3 15.30 14.94 -16.83
N GLU A 4 14.37 14.46 -17.63
CA GLU A 4 12.96 14.46 -17.23
C GLU A 4 12.77 13.52 -16.03
N ASN A 5 12.40 14.08 -14.87
CA ASN A 5 12.14 13.34 -13.65
C ASN A 5 10.91 12.45 -13.83
N LYS A 6 11.01 11.18 -13.46
CA LYS A 6 9.93 10.21 -13.63
C LYS A 6 9.09 10.10 -12.37
N VAL A 7 7.80 9.87 -12.57
CA VAL A 7 6.85 9.63 -11.48
C VAL A 7 6.39 8.19 -11.52
N PHE A 8 6.59 7.47 -10.42
CA PHE A 8 6.19 6.08 -10.24
C PHE A 8 5.11 5.98 -9.17
N GLY A 9 3.96 5.41 -9.50
CA GLY A 9 2.91 5.10 -8.53
C GLY A 9 3.05 3.66 -8.06
N TYR A 10 3.26 3.43 -6.76
CA TYR A 10 3.35 2.09 -6.21
C TYR A 10 2.06 1.70 -5.48
N CYS A 11 1.43 0.63 -5.95
CA CYS A 11 0.19 0.08 -5.43
C CYS A 11 0.38 -1.33 -4.91
N ARG A 12 -0.11 -1.62 -3.67
CA ARG A 12 0.05 -2.93 -3.05
C ARG A 12 -1.26 -3.44 -2.45
N ILE A 13 -1.55 -4.72 -2.69
CA ILE A 13 -2.63 -5.48 -2.07
C ILE A 13 -2.08 -6.70 -1.33
N SER A 14 -2.82 -7.22 -0.35
CA SER A 14 -2.41 -8.42 0.40
C SER A 14 -2.69 -9.70 -0.37
N LYS A 15 -3.79 -9.77 -1.13
CA LYS A 15 -4.20 -10.94 -1.93
C LYS A 15 -4.61 -10.49 -3.33
N LYS A 16 -4.34 -11.30 -4.34
CA LYS A 16 -4.72 -11.03 -5.74
C LYS A 16 -6.23 -10.84 -5.97
N THR A 17 -7.06 -11.35 -5.03
CA THR A 17 -8.52 -11.18 -5.07
C THR A 17 -9.00 -9.80 -4.61
N GLN A 18 -8.13 -8.98 -4.01
CA GLN A 18 -8.44 -7.62 -3.60
C GLN A 18 -8.30 -6.66 -4.78
N SER A 19 -9.22 -5.67 -4.87
CA SER A 19 -9.12 -4.63 -5.88
C SER A 19 -7.99 -3.64 -5.54
N ILE A 20 -7.17 -3.35 -6.53
CA ILE A 20 -6.10 -2.35 -6.47
C ILE A 20 -6.52 -1.01 -7.12
N GLU A 21 -7.66 -1.02 -7.82
CA GLU A 21 -8.15 0.08 -8.64
C GLU A 21 -8.24 1.41 -7.88
N ARG A 22 -8.74 1.38 -6.64
CA ARG A 22 -8.84 2.60 -5.82
C ARG A 22 -7.49 3.29 -5.64
N GLN A 23 -6.41 2.54 -5.40
CA GLN A 23 -5.07 3.11 -5.23
C GLN A 23 -4.59 3.73 -6.54
N ILE A 24 -4.82 3.04 -7.67
CA ILE A 24 -4.45 3.54 -9.00
C ILE A 24 -5.20 4.83 -9.31
N THR A 25 -6.52 4.86 -9.06
CA THR A 25 -7.36 6.05 -9.29
C THR A 25 -6.88 7.24 -8.45
N ASN A 26 -6.61 7.01 -7.15
CA ASN A 26 -6.11 8.07 -6.26
C ASN A 26 -4.77 8.64 -6.73
N ILE A 27 -3.83 7.79 -7.15
CA ILE A 27 -2.53 8.22 -7.66
C ILE A 27 -2.68 8.96 -8.99
N ARG A 28 -3.46 8.44 -9.94
CA ARG A 28 -3.66 9.07 -11.25
C ARG A 28 -4.44 10.38 -11.18
N ALA A 29 -5.28 10.57 -10.18
CA ALA A 29 -5.96 11.83 -9.95
C ALA A 29 -4.98 12.99 -9.68
N VAL A 30 -3.82 12.69 -9.05
CA VAL A 30 -2.78 13.69 -8.77
C VAL A 30 -1.67 13.65 -9.83
N TYR A 31 -1.29 12.44 -10.26
CA TYR A 31 -0.21 12.19 -11.23
C TYR A 31 -0.71 11.35 -12.42
N PRO A 32 -1.44 11.96 -13.39
CA PRO A 32 -2.06 11.23 -14.52
C PRO A 32 -1.08 10.42 -15.37
N LYS A 33 0.16 10.93 -15.54
CA LYS A 33 1.22 10.32 -16.35
C LYS A 33 2.13 9.37 -15.56
N SER A 34 1.80 9.05 -14.29
CA SER A 34 2.62 8.17 -13.47
C SER A 34 2.70 6.73 -14.00
N THR A 35 3.88 6.13 -13.95
CA THR A 35 4.07 4.70 -14.23
C THR A 35 3.62 3.89 -13.04
N ILE A 36 2.50 3.17 -13.16
CA ILE A 36 1.94 2.37 -12.06
C ILE A 36 2.64 1.03 -11.94
N ILE A 37 3.11 0.74 -10.74
CA ILE A 37 3.72 -0.54 -10.34
C ILE A 37 2.79 -1.21 -9.33
N GLN A 38 2.37 -2.44 -9.64
CA GLN A 38 1.41 -3.19 -8.83
C GLN A 38 2.07 -4.42 -8.22
N GLU A 39 1.76 -4.68 -6.96
CA GLU A 39 2.26 -5.84 -6.25
C GLU A 39 1.20 -6.48 -5.34
N ALA A 40 1.12 -7.81 -5.35
CA ALA A 40 0.35 -8.59 -4.39
C ALA A 40 1.31 -9.24 -3.41
N PHE A 41 1.35 -8.72 -2.17
CA PHE A 41 2.27 -9.20 -1.14
C PHE A 41 1.63 -9.11 0.25
N THR A 42 1.62 -10.23 0.96
CA THR A 42 0.93 -10.37 2.26
C THR A 42 1.83 -10.07 3.46
N GLY A 43 3.15 -10.16 3.31
CA GLY A 43 4.12 -9.95 4.40
C GLY A 43 4.18 -8.50 4.90
N THR A 44 4.79 -8.34 6.07
CA THR A 44 5.07 -7.02 6.67
C THR A 44 6.42 -6.47 6.23
N LYS A 45 7.42 -7.34 5.99
CA LYS A 45 8.78 -6.96 5.59
C LYS A 45 8.85 -6.49 4.14
N ILE A 46 9.76 -5.57 3.85
CA ILE A 46 10.02 -5.05 2.49
C ILE A 46 10.77 -6.07 1.63
N GLU A 47 11.63 -6.87 2.25
CA GLU A 47 12.57 -7.77 1.57
C GLU A 47 11.94 -8.73 0.53
N GLY A 48 10.75 -9.27 0.80
CA GLY A 48 10.05 -10.17 -0.12
C GLY A 48 9.30 -9.50 -1.27
N ARG A 49 9.33 -8.17 -1.38
CA ARG A 49 8.55 -7.38 -2.34
C ARG A 49 9.32 -7.16 -3.64
N LYS A 50 9.22 -8.12 -4.55
CA LYS A 50 10.00 -8.13 -5.80
C LYS A 50 9.78 -6.90 -6.67
N ALA A 51 8.52 -6.48 -6.88
CA ALA A 51 8.21 -5.33 -7.72
C ALA A 51 8.70 -4.03 -7.08
N PHE A 52 8.55 -3.89 -5.76
CA PHE A 52 9.06 -2.75 -5.01
C PHE A 52 10.59 -2.68 -5.04
N ASN A 53 11.27 -3.78 -4.78
CA ASN A 53 12.73 -3.82 -4.82
C ASN A 53 13.29 -3.52 -6.22
N ASN A 54 12.60 -3.96 -7.28
CA ASN A 54 12.95 -3.59 -8.65
C ASN A 54 12.73 -2.09 -8.92
N LEU A 55 11.66 -1.50 -8.36
CA LEU A 55 11.44 -0.06 -8.42
C LEU A 55 12.59 0.69 -7.74
N LEU A 56 12.97 0.30 -6.50
CA LEU A 56 14.04 0.93 -5.72
C LEU A 56 15.40 0.91 -6.45
N LYS A 57 15.66 -0.13 -7.25
CA LYS A 57 16.87 -0.21 -8.09
C LYS A 57 16.81 0.69 -9.34
N LYS A 58 15.60 1.07 -9.77
CA LYS A 58 15.36 1.78 -11.03
C LYS A 58 15.27 3.30 -10.86
N VAL A 59 14.78 3.74 -9.70
CA VAL A 59 14.63 5.17 -9.40
C VAL A 59 15.98 5.85 -9.25
N LYS A 60 16.03 7.10 -9.66
CA LYS A 60 17.21 7.94 -9.64
C LYS A 60 16.89 9.25 -8.91
N GLU A 61 17.94 9.99 -8.57
CA GLU A 61 17.82 11.33 -8.01
C GLU A 61 16.88 12.21 -8.86
N GLY A 62 15.96 12.90 -8.19
CA GLY A 62 14.91 13.72 -8.79
C GLY A 62 13.62 12.97 -9.12
N ASP A 63 13.64 11.62 -9.24
CA ASP A 63 12.43 10.84 -9.48
C ASP A 63 11.48 10.90 -8.26
N THR A 64 10.19 10.67 -8.50
CA THR A 64 9.15 10.67 -7.47
C THR A 64 8.50 9.29 -7.36
N ILE A 65 8.38 8.77 -6.12
CA ILE A 65 7.56 7.59 -5.83
C ILE A 65 6.31 8.03 -5.08
N VAL A 66 5.15 7.69 -5.63
CA VAL A 66 3.83 8.05 -5.09
C VAL A 66 3.17 6.81 -4.48
N PHE A 67 2.71 6.94 -3.24
CA PHE A 67 1.95 5.94 -2.50
C PHE A 67 0.55 6.46 -2.17
N ASP A 68 -0.47 5.59 -2.20
CA ASP A 68 -1.82 5.94 -1.73
C ASP A 68 -1.81 6.26 -0.21
N SER A 69 -0.98 5.55 0.56
CA SER A 69 -0.78 5.77 2.00
C SER A 69 0.57 5.20 2.46
N VAL A 70 1.03 5.63 3.64
CA VAL A 70 2.25 5.14 4.31
C VAL A 70 2.28 3.60 4.42
N SER A 71 1.14 2.98 4.71
CA SER A 71 1.01 1.52 4.83
C SER A 71 1.30 0.76 3.53
N ARG A 72 1.37 1.45 2.37
CA ARG A 72 1.79 0.84 1.09
C ARG A 72 3.31 0.76 1.02
N MET A 73 4.01 1.75 1.57
CA MET A 73 5.46 1.74 1.67
C MET A 73 5.93 0.72 2.70
N SER A 74 5.54 0.84 3.96
CA SER A 74 5.85 -0.13 5.01
C SER A 74 4.69 -0.33 5.99
N ARG A 75 4.67 -1.48 6.65
CA ARG A 75 3.81 -1.83 7.80
C ARG A 75 4.62 -2.02 9.09
N ASN A 76 5.92 -1.81 9.02
CA ASN A 76 6.83 -1.76 10.16
C ASN A 76 7.40 -0.34 10.23
N ALA A 77 7.29 0.28 11.39
CA ALA A 77 7.64 1.69 11.56
C ALA A 77 9.14 1.93 11.38
N GLU A 78 9.97 1.10 11.98
CA GLU A 78 11.43 1.24 11.93
C GLU A 78 11.96 1.03 10.50
N GLU A 79 11.53 -0.05 9.83
CA GLU A 79 11.91 -0.37 8.46
C GLU A 79 11.42 0.73 7.49
N GLY A 80 10.21 1.25 7.71
CA GLY A 80 9.62 2.31 6.91
C GLY A 80 10.37 3.63 7.02
N PHE A 81 10.66 4.05 8.25
CA PHE A 81 11.42 5.28 8.51
C PHE A 81 12.85 5.19 7.96
N LYS A 82 13.54 4.06 8.18
CA LYS A 82 14.87 3.84 7.62
C LYS A 82 14.90 3.96 6.11
N LEU A 83 13.97 3.29 5.42
CA LEU A 83 13.86 3.39 3.97
C LEU A 83 13.49 4.79 3.50
N TYR A 84 12.60 5.50 4.21
CA TYR A 84 12.26 6.89 3.92
C TYR A 84 13.53 7.76 3.92
N LYS A 85 14.33 7.65 4.98
CA LYS A 85 15.58 8.41 5.13
C LYS A 85 16.58 8.08 4.03
N GLU A 86 16.79 6.79 3.72
CA GLU A 86 17.68 6.36 2.63
C GLU A 86 17.27 6.94 1.26
N LEU A 87 15.97 6.97 0.97
CA LEU A 87 15.47 7.49 -0.30
C LEU A 87 15.55 9.02 -0.35
N PHE A 88 15.26 9.68 0.76
CA PHE A 88 15.42 11.13 0.88
C PHE A 88 16.89 11.56 0.68
N GLU A 89 17.83 10.87 1.30
CA GLU A 89 19.28 11.13 1.15
C GLU A 89 19.77 10.89 -0.28
N LYS A 90 19.15 9.95 -1.01
CA LYS A 90 19.39 9.71 -2.45
C LYS A 90 18.72 10.73 -3.37
N GLY A 91 18.07 11.76 -2.83
CA GLY A 91 17.38 12.78 -3.62
C GLY A 91 16.12 12.30 -4.32
N ILE A 92 15.51 11.16 -3.86
CA ILE A 92 14.27 10.65 -4.40
C ILE A 92 13.10 11.29 -3.64
N ASN A 93 12.10 11.76 -4.37
CA ASN A 93 10.91 12.36 -3.79
C ASN A 93 9.90 11.28 -3.42
N LEU A 94 9.34 11.36 -2.21
CA LEU A 94 8.28 10.48 -1.71
C LEU A 94 7.00 11.28 -1.51
N GLU A 95 5.91 10.79 -2.08
CA GLU A 95 4.58 11.41 -2.01
C GLU A 95 3.58 10.42 -1.44
N PHE A 96 2.86 10.85 -0.39
CA PHE A 96 1.79 10.08 0.24
C PHE A 96 0.48 10.83 0.07
N ILE A 97 -0.46 10.25 -0.70
CA ILE A 97 -1.72 10.92 -1.05
C ILE A 97 -2.56 11.25 0.19
N LYS A 98 -2.57 10.34 1.17
CA LYS A 98 -3.35 10.51 2.41
C LYS A 98 -2.59 11.28 3.49
N GLU A 99 -1.31 10.99 3.64
CA GLU A 99 -0.47 11.57 4.68
C GLU A 99 0.48 12.63 4.09
N LYS A 100 -0.08 13.67 3.46
CA LYS A 100 0.68 14.72 2.74
C LYS A 100 1.70 15.46 3.61
N HIS A 101 1.47 15.51 4.92
CA HIS A 101 2.35 16.20 5.87
C HIS A 101 3.74 15.58 6.01
N ILE A 102 3.93 14.33 5.54
CA ILE A 102 5.21 13.63 5.54
C ILE A 102 5.83 13.48 4.14
N ASN A 103 5.29 14.15 3.14
CA ASN A 103 5.91 14.20 1.82
C ASN A 103 7.33 14.78 1.92
N THR A 104 8.26 14.27 1.12
CA THR A 104 9.67 14.72 1.19
C THR A 104 9.84 16.20 0.89
N GLU A 105 8.96 16.80 0.11
CA GLU A 105 8.95 18.26 -0.11
C GLU A 105 8.64 19.03 1.19
N VAL A 106 7.61 18.59 1.93
CA VAL A 106 7.26 19.21 3.23
C VAL A 106 8.39 19.06 4.22
N PHE A 107 8.99 17.87 4.30
CA PHE A 107 10.14 17.61 5.15
C PHE A 107 11.34 18.49 4.77
N ARG A 108 11.67 18.57 3.48
CA ARG A 108 12.73 19.43 2.95
C ARG A 108 12.48 20.90 3.28
N ASN A 109 11.27 21.40 3.08
CA ASN A 109 10.89 22.78 3.39
C ASN A 109 11.00 23.08 4.89
N SER A 110 10.65 22.13 5.75
CA SER A 110 10.78 22.26 7.21
C SER A 110 12.25 22.27 7.66
N THR A 111 13.12 21.58 6.93
CA THR A 111 14.55 21.47 7.24
C THR A 111 15.40 22.55 6.56
N SER A 112 14.94 23.10 5.43
CA SER A 112 15.64 24.16 4.69
C SER A 112 15.32 25.57 5.21
N LYS A 113 14.18 25.77 5.86
CA LYS A 113 13.81 27.03 6.51
C LYS A 113 14.53 27.17 7.86
N LYS A 114 15.85 27.14 7.82
CA LYS A 114 16.64 27.48 9.00
C LYS A 114 16.48 28.95 9.28
N ILE A 115 16.41 29.29 10.56
CA ILE A 115 16.53 30.69 11.02
C ILE A 115 17.96 31.08 10.80
N ASP A 116 18.18 32.19 10.08
CA ASP A 116 19.52 32.70 9.77
C ASP A 116 20.24 33.16 11.05
N LEU A 117 21.53 32.90 11.11
CA LEU A 117 22.38 33.36 12.20
C LEU A 117 22.62 34.87 12.08
N VAL A 118 22.61 35.53 13.22
CA VAL A 118 22.77 37.00 13.29
C VAL A 118 24.18 37.43 13.67
N GLY A 119 25.08 36.48 13.96
CA GLY A 119 26.47 36.77 14.33
C GLY A 119 26.66 37.24 15.79
N SER A 120 25.77 36.80 16.69
CA SER A 120 25.79 37.17 18.10
C SER A 120 25.58 35.96 19.02
N GLU A 121 25.60 36.15 20.33
CA GLU A 121 25.36 35.11 21.33
C GLU A 121 23.98 34.44 21.17
N VAL A 122 23.02 35.10 20.51
CA VAL A 122 21.69 34.57 20.18
C VAL A 122 21.78 33.39 19.20
N ASP A 123 22.87 33.23 18.48
CA ASP A 123 23.08 32.15 17.54
C ASP A 123 23.04 30.75 18.19
N ILE A 124 23.40 30.68 19.47
CA ILE A 124 23.25 29.42 20.24
C ILE A 124 21.79 29.00 20.31
N LEU A 125 20.90 29.94 20.61
CA LEU A 125 19.46 29.69 20.66
C LEU A 125 18.90 29.37 19.26
N ILE A 126 19.32 30.12 18.24
CA ILE A 126 18.90 29.90 16.85
C ILE A 126 19.28 28.48 16.37
N ASN A 127 20.51 28.05 16.66
CA ASN A 127 20.94 26.69 16.32
C ASN A 127 20.10 25.61 17.04
N ALA A 128 19.86 25.79 18.35
CA ALA A 128 19.00 24.85 19.11
C ALA A 128 17.57 24.81 18.57
N MET A 129 16.99 25.92 18.14
CA MET A 129 15.67 25.97 17.50
C MET A 129 15.68 25.28 16.15
N ASN A 130 16.69 25.47 15.33
CA ASN A 130 16.81 24.79 14.04
C ASN A 130 16.92 23.27 14.20
N GLU A 131 17.72 22.79 15.16
CA GLU A 131 17.82 21.37 15.50
C GLU A 131 16.47 20.81 16.01
N TYR A 132 15.78 21.56 16.86
CA TYR A 132 14.48 21.17 17.38
C TYR A 132 13.42 21.03 16.27
N MET A 133 13.38 21.97 15.31
CA MET A 133 12.50 21.92 14.15
C MET A 133 12.77 20.68 13.30
N PHE A 134 14.02 20.32 13.09
CA PHE A 134 14.42 19.10 12.39
C PHE A 134 13.93 17.85 13.13
N MET A 135 14.14 17.77 14.44
CA MET A 135 13.70 16.66 15.28
C MET A 135 12.16 16.49 15.24
N ILE A 136 11.41 17.59 15.26
CA ILE A 136 9.93 17.53 15.13
C ILE A 136 9.53 16.95 13.78
N ALA A 137 10.16 17.38 12.68
CA ALA A 137 9.85 16.89 11.35
C ALA A 137 10.14 15.39 11.21
N GLU A 138 11.27 14.89 11.73
CA GLU A 138 11.57 13.46 11.80
C GLU A 138 10.53 12.71 12.62
N LYS A 139 10.16 13.23 13.79
CA LYS A 139 9.17 12.61 14.68
C LYS A 139 7.80 12.47 14.02
N GLN A 140 7.37 13.44 13.22
CA GLN A 140 6.12 13.36 12.47
C GLN A 140 6.12 12.19 11.48
N ILE A 141 7.23 11.96 10.79
CA ILE A 141 7.38 10.82 9.87
C ILE A 141 7.30 9.50 10.65
N ILE A 142 8.02 9.39 11.77
CA ILE A 142 7.99 8.19 12.62
C ILE A 142 6.57 7.90 13.10
N ILE A 143 5.86 8.91 13.63
CA ILE A 143 4.47 8.78 14.09
C ILE A 143 3.54 8.26 12.98
N ALA A 144 3.70 8.75 11.75
CA ALA A 144 2.88 8.28 10.63
C ALA A 144 3.11 6.78 10.33
N PHE A 145 4.36 6.30 10.40
CA PHE A 145 4.65 4.87 10.25
C PHE A 145 4.18 4.04 11.45
N GLU A 146 4.32 4.55 12.68
CA GLU A 146 3.79 3.89 13.89
C GLU A 146 2.27 3.75 13.84
N GLN A 147 1.55 4.77 13.39
CA GLN A 147 0.10 4.70 13.18
C GLN A 147 -0.27 3.64 12.15
N ALA A 148 0.43 3.57 11.03
CA ALA A 148 0.20 2.56 10.01
C ALA A 148 0.48 1.13 10.53
N GLU A 149 1.49 0.95 11.36
CA GLU A 149 1.79 -0.34 12.02
C GLU A 149 0.70 -0.70 13.03
N LYS A 150 0.26 0.26 13.84
CA LYS A 150 -0.81 0.08 14.83
C LYS A 150 -2.13 -0.34 14.16
N GLU A 151 -2.52 0.29 13.06
CA GLU A 151 -3.72 -0.09 12.32
C GLU A 151 -3.70 -1.58 11.90
N VAL A 152 -2.54 -2.09 11.50
CA VAL A 152 -2.39 -3.52 11.13
C VAL A 152 -2.54 -4.42 12.36
N LYS A 153 -1.95 -4.04 13.50
CA LYS A 153 -2.06 -4.80 14.76
C LYS A 153 -3.50 -4.82 15.26
N ASP A 154 -4.15 -3.66 15.31
CA ASP A 154 -5.55 -3.52 15.74
C ASP A 154 -6.49 -4.35 14.85
N LEU A 155 -6.27 -4.37 13.53
CA LEU A 155 -7.06 -5.20 12.62
C LEU A 155 -6.86 -6.70 12.88
N GLN A 156 -5.63 -7.12 13.19
CA GLN A 156 -5.34 -8.52 13.54
C GLN A 156 -5.99 -8.91 14.87
N GLU A 157 -5.95 -8.04 15.88
CA GLU A 157 -6.57 -8.27 17.19
C GLU A 157 -8.09 -8.38 17.05
N ARG A 158 -8.75 -7.43 16.41
CA ARG A 158 -10.20 -7.49 16.12
C ARG A 158 -10.60 -8.77 15.39
N THR A 159 -9.77 -9.20 14.44
CA THR A 159 -10.03 -10.45 13.71
C THR A 159 -9.95 -11.67 14.64
N LYS A 160 -8.94 -11.72 15.53
CA LYS A 160 -8.79 -12.79 16.52
C LYS A 160 -9.95 -12.78 17.53
N GLU A 161 -10.34 -11.61 18.00
CA GLU A 161 -11.49 -11.44 18.92
C GLU A 161 -12.78 -11.91 18.27
N GLY A 162 -13.09 -11.46 17.05
CA GLY A 162 -14.27 -11.90 16.32
C GLY A 162 -14.31 -13.41 16.08
N ILE A 163 -13.15 -14.05 15.80
CA ILE A 163 -13.06 -15.51 15.69
C ILE A 163 -13.34 -16.18 17.05
N ARG A 164 -12.80 -15.64 18.16
CA ARG A 164 -13.01 -16.17 19.51
C ARG A 164 -14.48 -16.07 19.91
N GLU A 165 -15.12 -14.93 19.66
CA GLU A 165 -16.55 -14.72 19.94
C GLU A 165 -17.44 -15.66 19.10
N ALA A 166 -17.16 -15.77 17.79
CA ALA A 166 -17.90 -16.68 16.92
C ALA A 166 -17.75 -18.14 17.34
N ARG A 167 -16.57 -18.53 17.82
CA ARG A 167 -16.33 -19.87 18.38
C ARG A 167 -17.10 -20.10 19.69
N ALA A 168 -17.09 -19.13 20.59
CA ALA A 168 -17.81 -19.21 21.87
C ALA A 168 -19.32 -19.32 21.62
N LYS A 169 -19.85 -18.54 20.68
CA LYS A 169 -21.25 -18.60 20.29
C LYS A 169 -21.64 -19.95 19.69
N ALA A 170 -20.87 -20.49 18.77
CA ALA A 170 -21.13 -21.80 18.18
C ALA A 170 -21.13 -22.93 19.25
N ILE A 171 -20.20 -22.88 20.21
CA ILE A 171 -20.16 -23.84 21.33
C ILE A 171 -21.43 -23.72 22.20
N ALA A 172 -21.87 -22.48 22.51
CA ALA A 172 -23.09 -22.26 23.30
C ALA A 172 -24.36 -22.75 22.60
N GLU A 173 -24.38 -22.69 21.25
CA GLU A 173 -25.48 -23.16 20.40
C GLU A 173 -25.39 -24.67 20.07
N GLY A 174 -24.34 -25.36 20.57
CA GLY A 174 -24.12 -26.79 20.28
C GLY A 174 -23.66 -27.08 18.86
N GLU A 175 -23.17 -26.05 18.14
CA GLU A 175 -22.69 -26.17 16.77
C GLU A 175 -21.18 -26.39 16.72
N GLU A 176 -20.71 -27.11 15.69
CA GLU A 176 -19.28 -27.25 15.42
C GLU A 176 -18.73 -25.96 14.75
N PHE A 177 -17.81 -25.26 15.43
CA PHE A 177 -17.16 -24.08 14.87
C PHE A 177 -16.08 -24.46 13.86
N LYS A 178 -16.27 -24.11 12.61
CA LYS A 178 -15.27 -24.26 11.53
C LYS A 178 -14.85 -22.90 10.98
N ILE A 179 -13.53 -22.63 11.00
CA ILE A 179 -12.96 -21.46 10.30
C ILE A 179 -12.85 -21.80 8.83
N GLY A 180 -13.53 -21.01 8.01
CA GLY A 180 -13.51 -21.18 6.57
C GLY A 180 -14.84 -21.60 6.00
N ARG A 181 -14.79 -22.15 4.82
CA ARG A 181 -15.98 -22.49 4.07
C ARG A 181 -16.55 -23.83 4.51
N LYS A 182 -17.89 -23.93 4.60
CA LYS A 182 -18.56 -25.22 4.83
C LYS A 182 -18.23 -26.19 3.69
N GLU A 183 -17.86 -27.42 4.03
CA GLU A 183 -17.58 -28.49 3.08
C GLU A 183 -18.79 -28.71 2.16
N GLY A 184 -18.58 -28.92 0.86
CA GLY A 184 -19.66 -29.09 -0.11
C GLY A 184 -20.31 -27.81 -0.66
N THR A 185 -19.97 -26.61 -0.12
CA THR A 185 -20.51 -25.36 -0.68
C THR A 185 -19.88 -25.05 -2.05
N LYS A 186 -20.64 -25.09 -3.13
CA LYS A 186 -20.16 -24.78 -4.49
C LYS A 186 -19.82 -23.28 -4.61
N PHE A 187 -18.66 -22.96 -5.17
CA PHE A 187 -18.24 -21.56 -5.38
C PHE A 187 -18.71 -21.08 -6.75
N THR A 188 -19.53 -20.05 -6.73
CA THR A 188 -19.94 -19.39 -7.96
C THR A 188 -19.04 -18.18 -8.19
N THR A 189 -17.97 -18.34 -8.98
CA THR A 189 -17.11 -17.23 -9.40
C THR A 189 -17.77 -16.52 -10.59
N LYS A 190 -17.40 -15.24 -10.83
CA LYS A 190 -17.81 -14.55 -12.07
C LYS A 190 -17.49 -15.38 -13.30
N LYS A 191 -16.29 -15.98 -13.37
CA LYS A 191 -15.90 -16.88 -14.46
C LYS A 191 -16.79 -18.10 -14.58
N SER A 192 -17.25 -18.69 -13.46
CA SER A 192 -18.15 -19.86 -13.53
C SER A 192 -19.57 -19.47 -13.91
N ILE A 193 -20.01 -18.24 -13.64
CA ILE A 193 -21.28 -17.69 -14.11
C ILE A 193 -21.19 -17.46 -15.62
N GLU A 194 -20.17 -16.73 -16.07
CA GLU A 194 -19.92 -16.45 -17.49
C GLU A 194 -19.78 -17.76 -18.31
N ALA A 195 -19.04 -18.75 -17.77
CA ALA A 195 -18.91 -20.05 -18.41
C ALA A 195 -20.28 -20.79 -18.53
N LYS A 196 -21.11 -20.76 -17.47
CA LYS A 196 -22.43 -21.32 -17.49
C LYS A 196 -23.37 -20.64 -18.49
N GLU A 197 -23.27 -19.29 -18.57
CA GLU A 197 -24.05 -18.51 -19.55
C GLU A 197 -23.61 -18.82 -20.98
N LYS A 198 -22.32 -18.93 -21.24
CA LYS A 198 -21.76 -19.35 -22.54
C LYS A 198 -22.22 -20.74 -22.91
N ILE A 199 -22.16 -21.72 -22.00
CA ILE A 199 -22.63 -23.08 -22.23
C ILE A 199 -24.11 -23.07 -22.55
N LYS A 200 -24.95 -22.37 -21.77
CA LYS A 200 -26.39 -22.26 -22.05
C LYS A 200 -26.68 -21.67 -23.43
N LYS A 201 -25.88 -20.73 -23.89
CA LYS A 201 -26.12 -20.01 -25.15
C LYS A 201 -25.60 -20.75 -26.38
N TYR A 202 -24.48 -21.45 -26.28
CA TYR A 202 -23.78 -22.00 -27.43
C TYR A 202 -23.65 -23.53 -27.45
N SER A 203 -23.95 -24.24 -26.34
CA SER A 203 -23.80 -25.69 -26.28
C SER A 203 -24.96 -26.42 -26.92
N LYS A 204 -24.65 -27.55 -27.60
CA LYS A 204 -25.63 -28.48 -28.16
C LYS A 204 -26.59 -29.05 -27.13
N HIS A 205 -26.22 -29.09 -25.85
CA HIS A 205 -27.09 -29.54 -24.76
C HIS A 205 -28.24 -28.58 -24.47
N PHE A 206 -28.18 -27.33 -24.94
CA PHE A 206 -29.19 -26.30 -24.68
C PHE A 206 -29.81 -25.75 -25.97
N LEU A 207 -29.45 -25.69 -27.05
CA LEU A 207 -29.98 -25.15 -28.33
C LEU A 207 -28.85 -24.51 -29.18
N GLY A 208 -27.61 -24.65 -28.78
CA GLY A 208 -26.45 -24.21 -29.56
C GLY A 208 -25.87 -25.30 -30.44
N ASP A 209 -24.84 -24.98 -31.20
CA ASP A 209 -24.23 -25.88 -32.19
C ASP A 209 -22.86 -26.45 -31.78
N LEU A 210 -22.33 -26.03 -30.64
CA LEU A 210 -20.99 -26.37 -30.19
C LEU A 210 -20.96 -27.41 -29.06
N LYS A 211 -19.93 -28.24 -29.01
CA LYS A 211 -19.65 -29.10 -27.84
C LYS A 211 -19.18 -28.22 -26.66
N ASP A 212 -19.43 -28.64 -25.42
CA ASP A 212 -19.09 -27.89 -24.21
C ASP A 212 -17.61 -27.50 -24.17
N ASP A 213 -16.69 -28.36 -24.57
CA ASP A 213 -15.24 -28.09 -24.63
C ASP A 213 -14.89 -26.99 -25.64
N ASP A 214 -15.61 -26.89 -26.74
CA ASP A 214 -15.41 -25.85 -27.75
C ASP A 214 -15.98 -24.51 -27.29
N VAL A 215 -17.10 -24.52 -26.55
CA VAL A 215 -17.69 -23.34 -25.93
C VAL A 215 -16.74 -22.72 -24.88
N MET A 216 -15.99 -23.55 -24.16
CA MET A 216 -15.04 -23.08 -23.14
C MET A 216 -13.76 -22.45 -23.72
N ARG A 217 -13.52 -22.62 -25.04
CA ARG A 217 -12.40 -21.99 -25.78
C ARG A 217 -12.78 -20.65 -26.41
N LEU A 218 -14.06 -20.28 -26.42
CA LEU A 218 -14.59 -18.97 -26.81
C LEU A 218 -14.38 -17.94 -25.67
#